data_988acb219bddaa608704b468cb5e2e13
#
_entry.id   988acb219bddaa608704b468cb5e2e13
#
_cell.length_a   1.000
_cell.length_b   1.000
_cell.length_c   1.000
_cell.angle_alpha   90.00
_cell.angle_beta   90.00
_cell.angle_gamma   90.00
#
_symmetry.space_group_name_H-M   'P 1'
#
loop_
_entity.id
_entity.type
_entity.pdbx_description
1 polymer ?
#
loop_
_entity_poly.entity_id
_entity_poly.type
_entity_poly.pdbx_seq_one_letter_code
_entity_poly.pdbx_strand_id
1 'polypeptide(L)'
;MAKPEKTILGRRVFLKGAAAMVASAQGGASAQTANQEWLQLTQEAPIEPQLPIIDPHHHFWNTADRNPPRYLLADLVDDVKGHNVRQTVFIECGSMYRADGPEEFRVIGETEFVQGIAAECASGRYGDLRAAAGIVGTADLRLGDRIAPVLEAQIAASRQRFRGIRHGAAFVEPGTLPGGSVAPRIAARPAVIPHLLLDRDFRRGYAYLRTYGLTFEGWVYHTQIAELTDLAKAFPDTTIIFNHLGGPIGVGPYAGRRDEIFTQWKSAIAELAKHPNVVAKIGGIQMIVNGYEWHERKQPPTSDELLRANRDWYMYMIDRFGPTRCMFESNFPVDRLSCSYTVLWNQFKKLTRSFSADERAAMFHDTAMRVYRLSRH
;
A
#
# COMPACT_ATOMS: atom_id res chain seq x y z
N MET A 1 -20.39 -64.03 18.30
CA MET A 1 -19.20 -63.23 18.69
C MET A 1 -18.45 -62.81 17.40
N ALA A 2 -18.71 -61.64 16.89
CA ALA A 2 -18.05 -61.10 15.70
C ALA A 2 -17.07 -59.99 16.16
N LYS A 3 -15.82 -60.07 15.73
CA LYS A 3 -14.78 -59.05 15.96
C LYS A 3 -15.01 -57.88 14.97
N PRO A 4 -14.79 -56.64 15.34
CA PRO A 4 -14.87 -55.53 14.42
C PRO A 4 -13.56 -55.37 13.61
N GLU A 5 -13.71 -55.24 12.28
CA GLU A 5 -12.64 -54.84 11.37
C GLU A 5 -12.21 -53.40 11.64
N LYS A 6 -10.94 -53.17 11.80
CA LYS A 6 -10.32 -51.82 11.87
C LYS A 6 -10.13 -51.28 10.44
N THR A 7 -10.92 -50.29 10.10
CA THR A 7 -10.79 -49.53 8.83
C THR A 7 -9.49 -48.73 8.85
N ILE A 8 -8.56 -49.09 7.97
CA ILE A 8 -7.34 -48.33 7.69
C ILE A 8 -7.71 -47.20 6.71
N LEU A 9 -8.17 -46.07 7.24
CA LEU A 9 -8.45 -44.84 6.45
C LEU A 9 -7.67 -43.68 7.07
N GLY A 10 -6.39 -43.57 6.80
CA GLY A 10 -5.61 -42.50 7.42
C GLY A 10 -4.36 -42.04 6.65
N ARG A 11 -3.79 -42.87 5.79
CA ARG A 11 -2.48 -42.53 5.19
C ARG A 11 -2.54 -41.88 3.80
N ARG A 12 -3.61 -42.07 3.02
CA ARG A 12 -3.70 -41.53 1.65
C ARG A 12 -4.16 -40.08 1.59
N VAL A 13 -4.88 -39.57 2.59
CA VAL A 13 -5.34 -38.16 2.61
C VAL A 13 -4.21 -37.25 3.04
N PHE A 14 -3.35 -37.66 3.96
CA PHE A 14 -2.19 -36.86 4.40
C PHE A 14 -1.13 -36.65 3.31
N LEU A 15 -0.92 -37.65 2.43
CA LEU A 15 0.06 -37.56 1.35
C LEU A 15 -0.40 -36.67 0.19
N LYS A 16 -1.70 -36.57 -0.06
CA LYS A 16 -2.23 -35.66 -1.09
C LYS A 16 -2.21 -34.20 -0.64
N GLY A 17 -2.45 -33.91 0.63
CA GLY A 17 -2.34 -32.56 1.20
C GLY A 17 -0.90 -32.04 1.24
N ALA A 18 0.05 -32.90 1.62
CA ALA A 18 1.48 -32.52 1.66
C ALA A 18 2.06 -32.30 0.26
N ALA A 19 1.65 -33.10 -0.75
CA ALA A 19 2.09 -32.92 -2.13
C ALA A 19 1.52 -31.65 -2.76
N ALA A 20 0.29 -31.24 -2.45
CA ALA A 20 -0.30 -30.00 -2.92
C ALA A 20 0.36 -28.77 -2.28
N MET A 21 0.70 -28.81 -0.98
CA MET A 21 1.44 -27.75 -0.32
C MET A 21 2.88 -27.60 -0.83
N VAL A 22 3.57 -28.71 -1.14
CA VAL A 22 4.92 -28.68 -1.70
C VAL A 22 4.91 -28.14 -3.15
N ALA A 23 3.93 -28.49 -3.96
CA ALA A 23 3.80 -27.99 -5.32
C ALA A 23 3.46 -26.49 -5.37
N SER A 24 2.61 -25.99 -4.47
CA SER A 24 2.31 -24.55 -4.36
C SER A 24 3.50 -23.74 -3.85
N ALA A 25 4.26 -24.27 -2.89
CA ALA A 25 5.48 -23.63 -2.38
C ALA A 25 6.59 -23.57 -3.45
N GLN A 26 6.75 -24.59 -4.28
CA GLN A 26 7.72 -24.61 -5.37
C GLN A 26 7.34 -23.66 -6.49
N GLY A 27 6.06 -23.56 -6.85
CA GLY A 27 5.56 -22.61 -7.84
C GLY A 27 5.74 -21.15 -7.41
N GLY A 28 5.49 -20.84 -6.14
CA GLY A 28 5.66 -19.52 -5.59
C GLY A 28 7.12 -19.07 -5.51
N ALA A 29 8.03 -19.96 -5.09
CA ALA A 29 9.47 -19.69 -5.06
C ALA A 29 10.03 -19.42 -6.47
N SER A 30 9.58 -20.15 -7.48
CA SER A 30 10.01 -19.95 -8.87
C SER A 30 9.54 -18.60 -9.44
N ALA A 31 8.31 -18.16 -9.14
CA ALA A 31 7.78 -16.87 -9.57
C ALA A 31 8.52 -15.68 -8.92
N GLN A 32 8.85 -15.78 -7.64
CA GLN A 32 9.65 -14.75 -6.94
C GLN A 32 11.06 -14.65 -7.54
N THR A 33 11.70 -15.78 -7.81
CA THR A 33 13.02 -15.84 -8.44
C THR A 33 12.98 -15.23 -9.84
N ALA A 34 11.99 -15.59 -10.66
CA ALA A 34 11.84 -15.06 -12.01
C ALA A 34 11.63 -13.54 -12.04
N ASN A 35 10.81 -12.99 -11.13
CA ASN A 35 10.67 -11.53 -11.02
C ASN A 35 11.97 -10.86 -10.58
N GLN A 36 12.70 -11.47 -9.63
CA GLN A 36 13.97 -10.94 -9.17
C GLN A 36 15.03 -10.94 -10.28
N GLU A 37 15.15 -12.03 -11.04
CA GLU A 37 16.06 -12.12 -12.20
C GLU A 37 15.69 -11.09 -13.27
N TRP A 38 14.40 -10.91 -13.56
CA TRP A 38 13.95 -9.91 -14.51
C TRP A 38 14.32 -8.49 -14.05
N LEU A 39 14.11 -8.14 -12.77
CA LEU A 39 14.47 -6.84 -12.21
C LEU A 39 16.00 -6.55 -12.33
N GLN A 40 16.85 -7.58 -12.31
CA GLN A 40 18.29 -7.45 -12.47
C GLN A 40 18.71 -7.07 -13.91
N LEU A 41 17.82 -7.19 -14.91
CA LEU A 41 18.12 -6.79 -16.28
C LEU A 41 18.23 -5.27 -16.46
N THR A 42 17.70 -4.48 -15.52
CA THR A 42 17.83 -3.01 -15.50
C THR A 42 18.40 -2.58 -14.15
N GLN A 43 19.70 -2.35 -14.11
CA GLN A 43 20.41 -1.91 -12.91
C GLN A 43 20.81 -0.44 -13.03
N GLU A 44 20.56 0.32 -11.98
CA GLU A 44 21.01 1.70 -11.83
C GLU A 44 21.73 1.87 -10.49
N ALA A 45 22.74 2.73 -10.45
CA ALA A 45 23.29 3.18 -9.18
C ALA A 45 22.32 4.14 -8.49
N PRO A 46 22.17 4.07 -7.16
CA PRO A 46 21.36 5.04 -6.42
C PRO A 46 21.88 6.47 -6.62
N ILE A 47 21.01 7.37 -7.08
CA ILE A 47 21.30 8.79 -7.16
C ILE A 47 21.18 9.39 -5.75
N GLU A 48 22.11 10.30 -5.38
CA GLU A 48 22.07 10.98 -4.08
C GLU A 48 21.82 10.00 -2.91
N PRO A 49 22.74 9.05 -2.66
CA PRO A 49 22.52 7.98 -1.70
C PRO A 49 22.40 8.48 -0.25
N GLN A 50 22.79 9.72 0.04
CA GLN A 50 22.72 10.32 1.38
C GLN A 50 21.39 11.06 1.65
N LEU A 51 20.55 11.29 0.63
CA LEU A 51 19.28 11.99 0.81
C LEU A 51 18.38 11.18 1.78
N PRO A 52 17.96 11.75 2.94
CA PRO A 52 17.10 11.04 3.87
C PRO A 52 15.74 10.73 3.26
N ILE A 53 15.26 9.51 3.47
CA ILE A 53 13.99 9.03 2.95
C ILE A 53 13.17 8.44 4.10
N ILE A 54 11.90 8.79 4.16
CA ILE A 54 10.86 8.01 4.80
C ILE A 54 9.95 7.47 3.70
N ASP A 55 9.87 6.13 3.57
CA ASP A 55 8.94 5.50 2.65
C ASP A 55 7.59 5.28 3.33
N PRO A 56 6.55 6.10 3.02
CA PRO A 56 5.30 6.09 3.75
C PRO A 56 4.31 5.03 3.26
N HIS A 57 4.73 4.07 2.42
CA HIS A 57 3.82 3.05 1.90
C HIS A 57 4.55 1.80 1.40
N HIS A 58 4.52 0.78 2.21
CA HIS A 58 4.88 -0.58 1.80
C HIS A 58 3.98 -1.60 2.50
N HIS A 59 4.10 -2.86 2.10
CA HIS A 59 3.35 -3.97 2.64
C HIS A 59 4.27 -5.11 3.07
N PHE A 60 3.75 -6.00 3.95
CA PHE A 60 4.37 -7.28 4.28
C PHE A 60 3.35 -8.39 4.15
N TRP A 61 3.73 -9.47 3.51
CA TRP A 61 2.92 -10.68 3.44
C TRP A 61 3.76 -11.95 3.22
N ASN A 62 3.16 -13.09 3.54
CA ASN A 62 3.69 -14.40 3.25
C ASN A 62 2.52 -15.33 2.93
N THR A 63 2.15 -15.41 1.66
CA THR A 63 1.00 -16.18 1.18
C THR A 63 1.17 -16.54 -0.30
N ALA A 64 0.80 -17.79 -0.65
CA ALA A 64 1.05 -18.33 -1.98
C ALA A 64 0.17 -17.73 -3.10
N ASP A 65 -0.91 -17.05 -2.73
CA ASP A 65 -1.89 -16.44 -3.67
C ASP A 65 -1.52 -15.03 -4.11
N ARG A 66 -0.34 -14.53 -3.72
CA ARG A 66 0.19 -13.23 -4.13
C ARG A 66 1.45 -13.34 -4.98
N ASN A 67 1.75 -12.27 -5.68
CA ASN A 67 3.00 -12.12 -6.42
C ASN A 67 3.71 -10.81 -5.96
N PRO A 68 4.92 -10.88 -5.39
CA PRO A 68 5.59 -12.11 -4.98
C PRO A 68 4.84 -12.84 -3.85
N PRO A 69 5.02 -14.15 -3.68
CA PRO A 69 4.31 -14.89 -2.62
C PRO A 69 4.78 -14.56 -1.21
N ARG A 70 5.95 -13.95 -1.10
CA ARG A 70 6.53 -13.49 0.17
C ARG A 70 7.21 -12.15 -0.03
N TYR A 71 6.96 -11.23 0.90
CA TYR A 71 7.72 -10.00 1.07
C TYR A 71 7.74 -9.64 2.55
N LEU A 72 8.89 -9.76 3.18
CA LEU A 72 9.12 -9.55 4.60
C LEU A 72 10.28 -8.59 4.84
N LEU A 73 10.72 -8.44 6.10
CA LEU A 73 11.76 -7.50 6.49
C LEU A 73 13.06 -7.68 5.68
N ALA A 74 13.51 -8.91 5.49
CA ALA A 74 14.74 -9.18 4.74
C ALA A 74 14.64 -8.71 3.27
N ASP A 75 13.47 -8.93 2.65
CA ASP A 75 13.22 -8.51 1.26
C ASP A 75 13.20 -6.97 1.15
N LEU A 76 12.57 -6.28 2.11
CA LEU A 76 12.58 -4.82 2.19
C LEU A 76 13.99 -4.27 2.41
N VAL A 77 14.76 -4.87 3.33
CA VAL A 77 16.16 -4.47 3.61
C VAL A 77 17.02 -4.60 2.36
N ASP A 78 16.80 -5.65 1.56
CA ASP A 78 17.52 -5.84 0.29
C ASP A 78 17.11 -4.78 -0.75
N ASP A 79 15.83 -4.47 -0.88
CA ASP A 79 15.33 -3.50 -1.84
C ASP A 79 15.79 -2.06 -1.54
N VAL A 80 15.88 -1.65 -0.27
CA VAL A 80 16.28 -0.28 0.12
C VAL A 80 17.79 -0.03 0.11
N LYS A 81 18.61 -1.05 -0.15
CA LYS A 81 20.08 -0.93 -0.17
C LYS A 81 20.56 0.19 -1.09
N GLY A 82 21.52 0.96 -0.61
CA GLY A 82 22.10 2.08 -1.35
C GLY A 82 21.30 3.37 -1.29
N HIS A 83 20.14 3.37 -0.63
CA HIS A 83 19.39 4.58 -0.31
C HIS A 83 19.39 4.82 1.21
N ASN A 84 19.33 6.10 1.63
CA ASN A 84 19.27 6.48 3.04
C ASN A 84 17.83 6.41 3.55
N VAL A 85 17.19 5.22 3.47
CA VAL A 85 15.85 5.01 4.02
C VAL A 85 15.96 4.88 5.53
N ARG A 86 15.43 5.89 6.24
CA ARG A 86 15.50 5.96 7.71
C ARG A 86 14.34 5.25 8.36
N GLN A 87 13.14 5.45 7.85
CA GLN A 87 11.90 4.89 8.40
C GLN A 87 10.96 4.49 7.28
N THR A 88 10.05 3.56 7.57
CA THR A 88 8.96 3.23 6.67
C THR A 88 7.62 3.19 7.39
N VAL A 89 6.51 3.33 6.65
CA VAL A 89 5.16 3.14 7.16
C VAL A 89 4.53 1.94 6.46
N PHE A 90 4.12 0.97 7.26
CA PHE A 90 3.36 -0.17 6.77
C PHE A 90 1.89 0.23 6.55
N ILE A 91 1.35 -0.19 5.43
CA ILE A 91 -0.08 -0.02 5.11
C ILE A 91 -0.74 -1.39 5.02
N GLU A 92 -1.92 -1.53 5.61
CA GLU A 92 -2.71 -2.75 5.58
C GLU A 92 -2.78 -3.38 4.17
N CYS A 93 -2.80 -4.68 4.10
CA CYS A 93 -2.93 -5.40 2.84
C CYS A 93 -3.73 -6.71 2.96
N GLY A 94 -4.34 -6.96 4.11
CA GLY A 94 -5.12 -8.17 4.39
C GLY A 94 -4.24 -9.40 4.64
N SER A 95 -3.12 -9.22 5.31
CA SER A 95 -2.20 -10.28 5.64
C SER A 95 -2.34 -10.69 7.11
N MET A 96 -2.18 -11.99 7.42
CA MET A 96 -2.06 -12.50 8.79
C MET A 96 -3.23 -12.11 9.71
N TYR A 97 -4.46 -12.10 9.19
CA TYR A 97 -5.63 -11.94 10.04
C TYR A 97 -5.79 -13.11 11.01
N ARG A 98 -6.32 -12.85 12.19
CA ARG A 98 -6.61 -13.92 13.16
C ARG A 98 -7.59 -14.93 12.56
N ALA A 99 -7.34 -16.22 12.77
CA ALA A 99 -8.22 -17.29 12.31
C ALA A 99 -9.52 -17.33 13.12
N ASP A 100 -9.43 -16.98 14.40
CA ASP A 100 -10.49 -17.12 15.39
C ASP A 100 -10.96 -15.77 15.95
N GLY A 101 -12.04 -15.78 16.70
CA GLY A 101 -12.66 -14.62 17.34
C GLY A 101 -13.68 -13.92 16.46
N PRO A 102 -14.33 -12.86 16.99
CA PRO A 102 -15.31 -12.07 16.23
C PRO A 102 -14.71 -11.52 14.94
N GLU A 103 -15.47 -11.55 13.86
CA GLU A 103 -14.97 -11.24 12.51
C GLU A 103 -14.33 -9.85 12.43
N GLU A 104 -14.95 -8.85 13.03
CA GLU A 104 -14.48 -7.47 13.03
C GLU A 104 -13.13 -7.27 13.76
N PHE A 105 -12.74 -8.20 14.65
CA PHE A 105 -11.45 -8.17 15.36
C PHE A 105 -10.35 -8.98 14.67
N ARG A 106 -10.66 -9.80 13.67
CA ARG A 106 -9.65 -10.62 12.99
C ARG A 106 -8.57 -9.81 12.30
N VAL A 107 -8.92 -8.64 11.82
CA VAL A 107 -8.01 -7.68 11.16
C VAL A 107 -6.85 -7.24 12.08
N ILE A 108 -6.96 -7.37 13.40
CA ILE A 108 -5.93 -6.98 14.37
C ILE A 108 -4.69 -7.87 14.25
N GLY A 109 -4.84 -9.12 13.80
CA GLY A 109 -3.73 -10.03 13.56
C GLY A 109 -2.67 -9.46 12.63
N GLU A 110 -3.06 -8.68 11.62
CA GLU A 110 -2.10 -8.00 10.74
C GLU A 110 -1.26 -6.96 11.50
N THR A 111 -1.88 -6.16 12.35
CA THR A 111 -1.17 -5.17 13.19
C THR A 111 -0.21 -5.86 14.18
N GLU A 112 -0.62 -6.97 14.79
CA GLU A 112 0.23 -7.79 15.68
C GLU A 112 1.44 -8.35 14.94
N PHE A 113 1.22 -8.91 13.76
CA PHE A 113 2.28 -9.45 12.91
C PHE A 113 3.30 -8.38 12.55
N VAL A 114 2.83 -7.22 12.07
CA VAL A 114 3.72 -6.12 11.65
C VAL A 114 4.42 -5.47 12.84
N GLN A 115 3.78 -5.40 14.00
CA GLN A 115 4.43 -4.96 15.25
C GLN A 115 5.62 -5.87 15.62
N GLY A 116 5.51 -7.19 15.39
CA GLY A 116 6.61 -8.12 15.55
C GLY A 116 7.79 -7.82 14.62
N ILE A 117 7.53 -7.59 13.33
CA ILE A 117 8.53 -7.20 12.34
C ILE A 117 9.18 -5.87 12.70
N ALA A 118 8.39 -4.87 13.12
CA ALA A 118 8.91 -3.58 13.55
C ALA A 118 9.83 -3.69 14.78
N ALA A 119 9.49 -4.59 15.72
CA ALA A 119 10.33 -4.88 16.88
C ALA A 119 11.65 -5.58 16.48
N GLU A 120 11.59 -6.53 15.57
CA GLU A 120 12.79 -7.16 14.98
C GLU A 120 13.72 -6.12 14.35
N CYS A 121 13.17 -5.24 13.50
CA CYS A 121 13.96 -4.18 12.84
C CYS A 121 14.56 -3.21 13.87
N ALA A 122 13.85 -2.87 14.92
CA ALA A 122 14.31 -1.97 15.98
C ALA A 122 15.42 -2.54 16.86
N SER A 123 15.77 -3.83 16.73
CA SER A 123 16.88 -4.47 17.45
C SER A 123 18.27 -3.91 17.11
N GLY A 124 18.39 -3.10 16.05
CA GLY A 124 19.65 -2.55 15.56
C GLY A 124 20.41 -3.47 14.60
N ARG A 125 19.94 -4.70 14.36
CA ARG A 125 20.58 -5.64 13.41
C ARG A 125 20.56 -5.15 11.96
N TYR A 126 19.68 -4.24 11.63
CA TYR A 126 19.46 -3.69 10.28
C TYR A 126 19.93 -2.24 10.18
N GLY A 127 20.92 -1.84 11.02
CA GLY A 127 21.46 -0.49 11.05
C GLY A 127 20.44 0.55 11.54
N ASP A 128 20.43 1.70 10.87
CA ASP A 128 19.57 2.83 11.25
C ASP A 128 18.14 2.73 10.68
N LEU A 129 17.86 1.75 9.83
CA LEU A 129 16.51 1.53 9.31
C LEU A 129 15.53 1.21 10.45
N ARG A 130 14.35 1.81 10.40
CA ARG A 130 13.20 1.50 11.26
C ARG A 130 11.99 1.15 10.37
N ALA A 131 11.93 -0.11 9.92
CA ALA A 131 10.80 -0.60 9.14
C ALA A 131 9.52 -0.58 9.98
N ALA A 132 8.40 -0.23 9.35
CA ALA A 132 7.09 -0.09 9.98
C ALA A 132 7.14 0.78 11.27
N ALA A 133 7.89 1.90 11.23
CA ALA A 133 7.90 2.90 12.29
C ALA A 133 6.51 3.52 12.51
N GLY A 134 5.68 3.55 11.46
CA GLY A 134 4.25 3.76 11.51
C GLY A 134 3.50 2.55 10.96
N ILE A 135 2.33 2.26 11.52
CA ILE A 135 1.45 1.17 11.09
C ILE A 135 0.06 1.76 10.82
N VAL A 136 -0.44 1.52 9.62
CA VAL A 136 -1.82 1.79 9.24
C VAL A 136 -2.51 0.43 9.06
N GLY A 137 -3.45 0.14 9.93
CA GLY A 137 -4.26 -1.07 9.86
C GLY A 137 -5.57 -0.86 9.12
N THR A 138 -6.47 -1.85 9.21
CA THR A 138 -7.83 -1.72 8.69
C THR A 138 -8.86 -1.94 9.78
N ALA A 139 -10.05 -1.40 9.56
CA ALA A 139 -11.26 -1.68 10.32
C ALA A 139 -12.48 -1.42 9.44
N ASP A 140 -13.58 -2.15 9.63
CA ASP A 140 -14.81 -1.89 8.89
C ASP A 140 -15.54 -0.68 9.49
N LEU A 141 -15.29 0.49 8.92
CA LEU A 141 -15.90 1.74 9.39
C LEU A 141 -17.44 1.72 9.27
N ARG A 142 -18.03 0.79 8.49
CA ARG A 142 -19.49 0.61 8.42
C ARG A 142 -20.10 0.03 9.72
N LEU A 143 -19.27 -0.40 10.66
CA LEU A 143 -19.74 -0.71 12.02
C LEU A 143 -20.37 0.51 12.71
N GLY A 144 -20.18 1.72 12.16
CA GLY A 144 -20.71 2.95 12.71
C GLY A 144 -20.25 3.13 14.16
N ASP A 145 -21.20 3.37 15.08
CA ASP A 145 -20.87 3.60 16.51
C ASP A 145 -20.23 2.38 17.20
N ARG A 146 -20.33 1.18 16.63
CA ARG A 146 -19.70 -0.04 17.16
C ARG A 146 -18.21 -0.18 16.79
N ILE A 147 -17.62 0.81 16.09
CA ILE A 147 -16.23 0.76 15.65
C ILE A 147 -15.22 0.97 16.79
N ALA A 148 -15.60 1.70 17.84
CA ALA A 148 -14.72 2.11 18.92
C ALA A 148 -13.89 0.97 19.53
N PRO A 149 -14.45 -0.18 19.93
CA PRO A 149 -13.67 -1.30 20.47
C PRO A 149 -12.65 -1.87 19.49
N VAL A 150 -12.93 -1.87 18.18
CA VAL A 150 -11.99 -2.34 17.15
C VAL A 150 -10.82 -1.37 17.02
N LEU A 151 -11.06 -0.05 17.02
CA LEU A 151 -10.01 0.97 16.98
C LEU A 151 -9.12 0.89 18.23
N GLU A 152 -9.71 0.73 19.41
CA GLU A 152 -8.99 0.55 20.67
C GLU A 152 -8.10 -0.69 20.64
N ALA A 153 -8.59 -1.81 20.11
CA ALA A 153 -7.83 -3.04 20.00
C ALA A 153 -6.68 -2.90 18.97
N GLN A 154 -6.89 -2.21 17.86
CA GLN A 154 -5.84 -1.86 16.90
C GLN A 154 -4.73 -1.02 17.55
N ILE A 155 -5.10 0.02 18.28
CA ILE A 155 -4.16 0.86 19.02
C ILE A 155 -3.42 0.04 20.08
N ALA A 156 -4.12 -0.84 20.83
CA ALA A 156 -3.53 -1.66 21.86
C ALA A 156 -2.49 -2.65 21.29
N ALA A 157 -2.74 -3.21 20.10
CA ALA A 157 -1.82 -4.12 19.40
C ALA A 157 -0.48 -3.46 19.02
N SER A 158 -0.46 -2.14 18.83
CA SER A 158 0.77 -1.41 18.49
C SER A 158 0.74 0.06 18.97
N ARG A 159 0.67 0.28 20.28
CA ARG A 159 0.47 1.60 20.92
C ARG A 159 1.41 2.70 20.43
N GLN A 160 2.67 2.36 20.14
CA GLN A 160 3.68 3.34 19.76
C GLN A 160 3.75 3.59 18.24
N ARG A 161 3.17 2.69 17.41
CA ARG A 161 3.33 2.74 15.95
C ARG A 161 2.01 2.84 15.20
N PHE A 162 0.87 2.52 15.81
CA PHE A 162 -0.43 2.63 15.14
C PHE A 162 -0.76 4.09 14.84
N ARG A 163 -1.09 4.41 13.58
CA ARG A 163 -1.23 5.80 13.11
C ARG A 163 -2.53 6.08 12.39
N GLY A 164 -3.15 5.08 11.78
CA GLY A 164 -4.31 5.33 10.96
C GLY A 164 -5.02 4.07 10.51
N ILE A 165 -6.08 4.29 9.76
CA ILE A 165 -6.94 3.25 9.17
C ILE A 165 -6.95 3.42 7.65
N ARG A 166 -6.85 2.30 6.92
CA ARG A 166 -7.25 2.19 5.52
C ARG A 166 -8.43 1.22 5.42
N HIS A 167 -9.61 1.73 5.14
CA HIS A 167 -10.71 0.95 4.60
C HIS A 167 -10.74 1.24 3.09
N GLY A 168 -10.27 0.27 2.28
CA GLY A 168 -10.14 0.46 0.82
C GLY A 168 -11.49 0.79 0.20
N ALA A 169 -11.52 1.84 -0.63
CA ALA A 169 -12.73 2.31 -1.31
C ALA A 169 -12.62 2.27 -2.84
N ALA A 170 -11.51 1.78 -3.38
CA ALA A 170 -11.28 1.66 -4.81
C ALA A 170 -12.22 0.59 -5.41
N PHE A 171 -13.37 1.02 -5.90
CA PHE A 171 -14.44 0.16 -6.43
C PHE A 171 -14.54 0.24 -7.95
N VAL A 172 -14.70 -0.90 -8.57
CA VAL A 172 -15.21 -1.09 -9.93
C VAL A 172 -16.18 -2.25 -9.93
N GLU A 173 -17.17 -2.23 -10.81
CA GLU A 173 -18.10 -3.35 -10.96
C GLU A 173 -17.34 -4.64 -11.27
N PRO A 174 -17.69 -5.76 -10.63
CA PRO A 174 -17.05 -7.06 -10.89
C PRO A 174 -17.02 -7.40 -12.38
N GLY A 175 -15.88 -7.87 -12.86
CA GLY A 175 -15.69 -8.22 -14.27
C GLY A 175 -15.37 -7.04 -15.20
N THR A 176 -15.35 -5.80 -14.71
CA THR A 176 -14.99 -4.62 -15.52
C THR A 176 -13.50 -4.61 -15.89
N LEU A 177 -12.64 -5.02 -14.96
CA LEU A 177 -11.19 -5.02 -15.17
C LEU A 177 -10.64 -6.44 -15.37
N PRO A 178 -9.55 -6.60 -16.14
CA PRO A 178 -8.87 -7.87 -16.29
C PRO A 178 -8.45 -8.48 -14.96
N GLY A 179 -8.38 -9.80 -14.88
CA GLY A 179 -7.86 -10.52 -13.72
C GLY A 179 -6.45 -10.06 -13.35
N GLY A 180 -6.15 -10.00 -12.05
CA GLY A 180 -4.86 -9.49 -11.54
C GLY A 180 -4.75 -7.97 -11.43
N SER A 181 -5.66 -7.20 -12.03
CA SER A 181 -5.68 -5.73 -11.92
C SER A 181 -6.35 -5.23 -10.65
N VAL A 182 -7.04 -6.08 -9.92
CA VAL A 182 -7.76 -5.76 -8.68
C VAL A 182 -7.22 -6.62 -7.55
N ALA A 183 -7.12 -6.05 -6.35
CA ALA A 183 -6.69 -6.80 -5.17
C ALA A 183 -7.59 -8.01 -4.92
N PRO A 184 -7.03 -9.18 -4.55
CA PRO A 184 -7.81 -10.37 -4.29
C PRO A 184 -8.78 -10.16 -3.12
N ARG A 185 -9.92 -10.85 -3.16
CA ARG A 185 -10.88 -10.86 -2.06
C ARG A 185 -10.30 -11.67 -0.90
N ILE A 186 -10.16 -11.03 0.25
CA ILE A 186 -9.60 -11.63 1.47
C ILE A 186 -10.72 -11.76 2.50
N ALA A 187 -10.85 -12.95 3.09
CA ALA A 187 -11.83 -13.20 4.15
C ALA A 187 -11.60 -12.25 5.35
N ALA A 188 -12.66 -11.80 5.98
CA ALA A 188 -12.68 -10.83 7.08
C ALA A 188 -12.10 -9.43 6.76
N ARG A 189 -11.59 -9.20 5.54
CA ARG A 189 -11.25 -7.85 5.11
C ARG A 189 -12.53 -7.06 4.88
N PRO A 190 -12.63 -5.79 5.35
CA PRO A 190 -13.77 -4.94 5.07
C PRO A 190 -14.09 -4.88 3.57
N ALA A 191 -15.36 -5.09 3.24
CA ALA A 191 -15.77 -5.16 1.83
C ALA A 191 -15.73 -3.77 1.18
N VAL A 192 -15.19 -3.72 -0.03
CA VAL A 192 -15.30 -2.55 -0.91
C VAL A 192 -16.66 -2.59 -1.60
N ILE A 193 -17.45 -1.55 -1.39
CA ILE A 193 -18.80 -1.40 -1.98
C ILE A 193 -18.88 -0.12 -2.83
N PRO A 194 -19.82 -0.03 -3.78
CA PRO A 194 -20.06 1.22 -4.50
C PRO A 194 -20.37 2.34 -3.52
N HIS A 195 -19.85 3.53 -3.80
CA HIS A 195 -20.10 4.74 -3.03
C HIS A 195 -19.83 4.63 -1.52
N LEU A 196 -18.84 3.80 -1.13
CA LEU A 196 -18.49 3.55 0.27
C LEU A 196 -18.26 4.85 1.07
N LEU A 197 -17.58 5.85 0.47
CA LEU A 197 -17.27 7.10 1.17
C LEU A 197 -18.49 8.00 1.38
N LEU A 198 -19.59 7.71 0.72
CA LEU A 198 -20.89 8.37 0.91
C LEU A 198 -21.83 7.59 1.85
N ASP A 199 -21.47 6.35 2.19
CA ASP A 199 -22.28 5.49 3.05
C ASP A 199 -22.43 6.11 4.45
N ARG A 200 -23.65 6.11 4.98
CA ARG A 200 -24.00 6.74 6.26
C ARG A 200 -23.31 6.07 7.45
N ASP A 201 -23.29 4.76 7.46
CA ASP A 201 -22.70 4.01 8.57
C ASP A 201 -21.17 4.09 8.54
N PHE A 202 -20.57 4.04 7.33
CA PHE A 202 -19.16 4.35 7.15
C PHE A 202 -18.79 5.72 7.74
N ARG A 203 -19.53 6.77 7.41
CA ARG A 203 -19.28 8.13 7.92
C ARG A 203 -19.42 8.26 9.42
N ARG A 204 -20.37 7.51 10.01
CA ARG A 204 -20.49 7.43 11.48
C ARG A 204 -19.25 6.81 12.11
N GLY A 205 -18.75 5.70 11.57
CA GLY A 205 -17.51 5.07 12.03
C GLY A 205 -16.28 5.92 11.74
N TYR A 206 -16.23 6.59 10.58
CA TYR A 206 -15.14 7.49 10.21
C TYR A 206 -14.96 8.65 11.21
N ALA A 207 -16.04 9.20 11.76
CA ALA A 207 -15.99 10.28 12.75
C ALA A 207 -15.18 9.93 14.01
N TYR A 208 -15.10 8.64 14.37
CA TYR A 208 -14.30 8.17 15.50
C TYR A 208 -12.79 8.31 15.29
N LEU A 209 -12.32 8.36 14.03
CA LEU A 209 -10.88 8.51 13.75
C LEU A 209 -10.31 9.78 14.39
N ARG A 210 -11.05 10.87 14.37
CA ARG A 210 -10.67 12.12 15.08
C ARG A 210 -10.50 11.90 16.59
N THR A 211 -11.45 11.20 17.21
CA THR A 211 -11.45 10.95 18.66
C THR A 211 -10.19 10.20 19.09
N TYR A 212 -9.76 9.23 18.27
CA TYR A 212 -8.55 8.44 18.53
C TYR A 212 -7.27 9.04 17.92
N GLY A 213 -7.35 10.22 17.29
CA GLY A 213 -6.21 10.86 16.64
C GLY A 213 -5.61 10.04 15.48
N LEU A 214 -6.45 9.28 14.77
CA LEU A 214 -6.04 8.42 13.65
C LEU A 214 -6.20 9.16 12.32
N THR A 215 -5.30 8.88 11.37
CA THR A 215 -5.41 9.32 9.97
C THR A 215 -6.24 8.34 9.17
N PHE A 216 -6.74 8.77 8.02
CA PHE A 216 -7.40 7.92 7.04
C PHE A 216 -6.61 7.84 5.74
N GLU A 217 -6.31 6.62 5.28
CA GLU A 217 -5.70 6.37 3.96
C GLU A 217 -6.81 6.25 2.91
N GLY A 218 -6.93 7.26 2.07
CA GLY A 218 -7.93 7.33 1.01
C GLY A 218 -7.46 6.61 -0.26
N TRP A 219 -7.66 5.29 -0.34
CA TRP A 219 -7.42 4.51 -1.55
C TRP A 219 -8.70 4.42 -2.38
N VAL A 220 -8.73 5.12 -3.51
CA VAL A 220 -9.84 5.20 -4.48
C VAL A 220 -9.29 5.11 -5.89
N TYR A 221 -10.14 4.78 -6.87
CA TYR A 221 -9.83 5.01 -8.28
C TYR A 221 -10.15 6.45 -8.71
N HIS A 222 -9.60 6.87 -9.85
CA HIS A 222 -9.79 8.23 -10.36
C HIS A 222 -11.26 8.63 -10.52
N THR A 223 -12.13 7.68 -10.77
CA THR A 223 -13.60 7.87 -10.89
C THR A 223 -14.28 8.23 -9.58
N GLN A 224 -13.62 8.03 -8.43
CA GLN A 224 -14.18 8.19 -7.09
C GLN A 224 -13.54 9.37 -6.30
N ILE A 225 -12.64 10.14 -6.93
CA ILE A 225 -11.96 11.27 -6.25
C ILE A 225 -12.98 12.29 -5.73
N ALA A 226 -14.11 12.48 -6.42
CA ALA A 226 -15.17 13.38 -5.97
C ALA A 226 -15.80 12.95 -4.63
N GLU A 227 -15.95 11.63 -4.40
CA GLU A 227 -16.44 11.11 -3.12
C GLU A 227 -15.45 11.35 -1.98
N LEU A 228 -14.14 11.22 -2.26
CA LEU A 228 -13.10 11.53 -1.29
C LEU A 228 -13.06 13.04 -0.98
N THR A 229 -13.30 13.88 -1.98
CA THR A 229 -13.40 15.34 -1.82
C THR A 229 -14.57 15.71 -0.91
N ASP A 230 -15.73 15.07 -1.10
CA ASP A 230 -16.89 15.26 -0.23
C ASP A 230 -16.62 14.79 1.22
N LEU A 231 -15.93 13.65 1.39
CA LEU A 231 -15.49 13.18 2.71
C LEU A 231 -14.54 14.19 3.38
N ALA A 232 -13.55 14.71 2.64
CA ALA A 232 -12.61 15.70 3.14
C ALA A 232 -13.30 16.99 3.62
N LYS A 233 -14.30 17.43 2.87
CA LYS A 233 -15.14 18.58 3.21
C LYS A 233 -15.98 18.33 4.45
N ALA A 234 -16.55 17.13 4.56
CA ALA A 234 -17.44 16.76 5.69
C ALA A 234 -16.68 16.58 7.01
N PHE A 235 -15.39 16.20 6.96
CA PHE A 235 -14.56 15.91 8.13
C PHE A 235 -13.23 16.68 8.10
N PRO A 236 -13.26 18.02 8.19
CA PRO A 236 -12.06 18.87 8.04
C PRO A 236 -10.99 18.65 9.11
N ASP A 237 -11.35 18.09 10.24
CA ASP A 237 -10.44 17.84 11.37
C ASP A 237 -9.75 16.46 11.32
N THR A 238 -10.07 15.61 10.34
CA THR A 238 -9.41 14.33 10.15
C THR A 238 -8.47 14.40 8.98
N THR A 239 -7.19 14.09 9.19
CA THR A 239 -6.21 14.04 8.11
C THR A 239 -6.49 12.87 7.18
N ILE A 240 -6.69 13.17 5.90
CA ILE A 240 -6.81 12.19 4.82
C ILE A 240 -5.48 12.14 4.07
N ILE A 241 -4.98 10.92 3.88
CA ILE A 241 -3.78 10.66 3.06
C ILE A 241 -4.26 10.02 1.76
N PHE A 242 -4.18 10.79 0.68
CA PHE A 242 -4.63 10.37 -0.65
C PHE A 242 -3.60 9.44 -1.29
N ASN A 243 -3.98 8.19 -1.58
CA ASN A 243 -3.07 7.14 -2.05
C ASN A 243 -2.98 7.10 -3.58
N HIS A 244 -1.78 6.82 -4.08
CA HIS A 244 -1.51 6.35 -5.46
C HIS A 244 -2.13 7.23 -6.55
N LEU A 245 -2.12 8.56 -6.36
CA LEU A 245 -2.71 9.52 -7.30
C LEU A 245 -4.20 9.25 -7.59
N GLY A 246 -4.91 8.53 -6.71
CA GLY A 246 -6.28 8.08 -6.98
C GLY A 246 -6.37 7.06 -8.09
N GLY A 247 -5.38 6.15 -8.19
CA GLY A 247 -5.36 4.99 -9.07
C GLY A 247 -5.93 5.23 -10.47
N PRO A 248 -5.29 6.04 -11.34
CA PRO A 248 -5.78 6.23 -12.71
C PRO A 248 -5.84 4.88 -13.43
N ILE A 249 -7.06 4.40 -13.76
CA ILE A 249 -7.23 3.11 -14.41
C ILE A 249 -6.80 3.23 -15.88
N GLY A 250 -5.97 2.30 -16.35
CA GLY A 250 -5.47 2.26 -17.74
C GLY A 250 -5.74 0.95 -18.46
N VAL A 251 -6.56 0.05 -17.86
CA VAL A 251 -6.87 -1.30 -18.40
C VAL A 251 -8.37 -1.48 -18.60
N GLY A 252 -8.76 -2.56 -19.28
CA GLY A 252 -10.17 -2.85 -19.57
C GLY A 252 -10.82 -1.73 -20.39
N PRO A 253 -12.01 -1.25 -20.03
CA PRO A 253 -12.70 -0.18 -20.77
C PRO A 253 -11.99 1.17 -20.76
N TYR A 254 -10.93 1.32 -19.96
CA TYR A 254 -10.11 2.53 -19.82
C TYR A 254 -8.83 2.47 -20.66
N ALA A 255 -8.51 1.34 -21.27
CA ALA A 255 -7.33 1.16 -22.12
C ALA A 255 -7.35 2.15 -23.29
N GLY A 256 -6.20 2.75 -23.60
CA GLY A 256 -6.05 3.75 -24.68
C GLY A 256 -6.65 5.13 -24.42
N ARG A 257 -7.28 5.38 -23.26
CA ARG A 257 -7.96 6.65 -22.93
C ARG A 257 -7.16 7.53 -21.97
N ARG A 258 -5.85 7.38 -21.91
CA ARG A 258 -4.98 8.05 -20.92
C ARG A 258 -5.12 9.56 -20.89
N ASP A 259 -5.17 10.23 -22.06
CA ASP A 259 -5.25 11.70 -22.15
C ASP A 259 -6.61 12.22 -21.65
N GLU A 260 -7.68 11.50 -21.96
CA GLU A 260 -9.03 11.82 -21.47
C GLU A 260 -9.08 11.66 -19.94
N ILE A 261 -8.58 10.52 -19.44
CA ILE A 261 -8.52 10.25 -18.00
C ILE A 261 -7.65 11.30 -17.29
N PHE A 262 -6.51 11.66 -17.86
CA PHE A 262 -5.65 12.70 -17.30
C PHE A 262 -6.36 14.06 -17.19
N THR A 263 -7.16 14.41 -18.19
CA THR A 263 -7.92 15.66 -18.18
C THR A 263 -9.00 15.67 -17.10
N GLN A 264 -9.77 14.58 -16.96
CA GLN A 264 -10.78 14.43 -15.93
C GLN A 264 -10.14 14.39 -14.53
N TRP A 265 -9.06 13.64 -14.39
CA TRP A 265 -8.28 13.50 -13.15
C TRP A 265 -7.73 14.85 -12.67
N LYS A 266 -7.16 15.68 -13.59
CA LYS A 266 -6.68 17.03 -13.23
C LYS A 266 -7.78 17.88 -12.59
N SER A 267 -8.97 17.85 -13.15
CA SER A 267 -10.11 18.60 -12.60
C SER A 267 -10.48 18.13 -11.19
N ALA A 268 -10.52 16.81 -10.98
CA ALA A 268 -10.83 16.21 -9.68
C ALA A 268 -9.74 16.51 -8.63
N ILE A 269 -8.46 16.42 -9.02
CA ILE A 269 -7.32 16.76 -8.14
C ILE A 269 -7.33 18.24 -7.75
N ALA A 270 -7.66 19.15 -8.69
CA ALA A 270 -7.73 20.57 -8.37
C ALA A 270 -8.79 20.87 -7.29
N GLU A 271 -9.90 20.15 -7.28
CA GLU A 271 -10.92 20.27 -6.23
C GLU A 271 -10.46 19.64 -4.90
N LEU A 272 -9.92 18.41 -4.93
CA LEU A 272 -9.44 17.72 -3.74
C LEU A 272 -8.35 18.52 -3.01
N ALA A 273 -7.42 19.12 -3.76
CA ALA A 273 -6.29 19.86 -3.21
C ALA A 273 -6.68 21.15 -2.47
N LYS A 274 -7.91 21.67 -2.66
CA LYS A 274 -8.44 22.82 -1.91
C LYS A 274 -8.63 22.50 -0.43
N HIS A 275 -8.71 21.22 -0.05
CA HIS A 275 -8.94 20.80 1.32
C HIS A 275 -7.60 20.67 2.07
N PRO A 276 -7.34 21.51 3.11
CA PRO A 276 -6.05 21.53 3.80
C PRO A 276 -5.78 20.28 4.63
N ASN A 277 -6.81 19.52 5.00
CA ASN A 277 -6.72 18.24 5.69
C ASN A 277 -6.32 17.06 4.79
N VAL A 278 -6.10 17.31 3.49
CA VAL A 278 -5.65 16.26 2.54
C VAL A 278 -4.17 16.41 2.25
N VAL A 279 -3.44 15.31 2.41
CA VAL A 279 -2.02 15.13 2.05
C VAL A 279 -1.93 14.04 1.00
N ALA A 280 -1.05 14.19 0.01
CA ALA A 280 -0.97 13.31 -1.14
C ALA A 280 0.29 12.44 -1.14
N LYS A 281 0.14 11.17 -1.44
CA LYS A 281 1.24 10.27 -1.79
C LYS A 281 1.50 10.32 -3.29
N ILE A 282 2.76 10.48 -3.64
CA ILE A 282 3.24 10.55 -5.03
C ILE A 282 3.97 9.25 -5.33
N GLY A 283 3.28 8.29 -5.88
CA GLY A 283 3.76 6.94 -6.18
C GLY A 283 2.60 5.99 -6.45
N GLY A 284 2.89 4.67 -6.45
CA GLY A 284 1.86 3.64 -6.65
C GLY A 284 1.21 3.64 -8.04
N ILE A 285 1.79 4.33 -9.03
CA ILE A 285 1.25 4.38 -10.40
C ILE A 285 1.87 3.31 -11.32
N GLN A 286 2.73 2.45 -10.77
CA GLN A 286 3.34 1.36 -11.53
C GLN A 286 2.54 0.05 -11.43
N MET A 287 1.39 0.08 -10.74
CA MET A 287 0.49 -1.07 -10.62
C MET A 287 -0.08 -1.49 -11.99
N ILE A 288 -0.39 -2.77 -12.13
CA ILE A 288 -1.00 -3.35 -13.35
C ILE A 288 -2.25 -2.56 -13.77
N VAL A 289 -3.09 -2.16 -12.82
CA VAL A 289 -4.34 -1.42 -13.08
C VAL A 289 -4.11 -0.09 -13.80
N ASN A 290 -2.91 0.50 -13.71
CA ASN A 290 -2.59 1.77 -14.37
C ASN A 290 -2.24 1.60 -15.86
N GLY A 291 -2.12 0.36 -16.38
CA GLY A 291 -2.04 0.05 -17.81
C GLY A 291 -0.75 0.51 -18.49
N TYR A 292 0.39 0.53 -17.77
CA TYR A 292 1.70 0.78 -18.37
C TYR A 292 2.36 -0.47 -18.91
N GLU A 293 1.89 -1.66 -18.51
CA GLU A 293 2.37 -2.97 -18.97
C GLU A 293 3.88 -3.17 -18.81
N TRP A 294 4.51 -2.49 -17.82
CA TRP A 294 5.94 -2.61 -17.56
C TRP A 294 6.36 -4.05 -17.31
N HIS A 295 5.54 -4.80 -16.57
CA HIS A 295 5.77 -6.19 -16.17
C HIS A 295 5.72 -7.19 -17.36
N GLU A 296 5.22 -6.78 -18.52
CA GLU A 296 5.15 -7.60 -19.74
C GLU A 296 6.34 -7.38 -20.65
N ARG A 297 7.19 -6.41 -20.34
CA ARG A 297 8.37 -6.09 -21.15
C ARG A 297 9.46 -7.14 -20.99
N LYS A 298 10.31 -7.27 -22.01
CA LYS A 298 11.51 -8.15 -21.95
C LYS A 298 12.48 -7.74 -20.85
N GLN A 299 12.53 -6.46 -20.49
CA GLN A 299 13.33 -5.92 -19.40
C GLN A 299 12.57 -4.81 -18.68
N PRO A 300 12.85 -4.57 -17.39
CA PRO A 300 12.25 -3.49 -16.61
C PRO A 300 12.54 -2.11 -17.22
N PRO A 301 11.68 -1.11 -16.96
CA PRO A 301 11.95 0.26 -17.34
C PRO A 301 13.15 0.83 -16.56
N THR A 302 13.82 1.80 -17.16
CA THR A 302 14.78 2.68 -16.49
C THR A 302 14.04 3.79 -15.73
N SER A 303 14.75 4.46 -14.80
CA SER A 303 14.18 5.62 -14.09
C SER A 303 13.86 6.79 -15.02
N ASP A 304 14.54 6.91 -16.16
CA ASP A 304 14.24 7.91 -17.19
C ASP A 304 12.96 7.57 -17.98
N GLU A 305 12.71 6.29 -18.25
CA GLU A 305 11.46 5.85 -18.87
C GLU A 305 10.26 6.07 -17.94
N LEU A 306 10.40 5.70 -16.65
CA LEU A 306 9.38 5.99 -15.65
C LEU A 306 9.13 7.49 -15.52
N LEU A 307 10.20 8.31 -15.51
CA LEU A 307 10.08 9.75 -15.41
C LEU A 307 9.33 10.33 -16.60
N ARG A 308 9.65 9.92 -17.83
CA ARG A 308 8.92 10.37 -19.02
C ARG A 308 7.43 10.00 -18.99
N ALA A 309 7.12 8.80 -18.50
CA ALA A 309 5.73 8.33 -18.45
C ALA A 309 4.89 9.02 -17.38
N ASN A 310 5.50 9.38 -16.23
CA ASN A 310 4.76 9.77 -15.03
C ASN A 310 4.92 11.26 -14.67
N ARG A 311 5.86 11.97 -15.29
CA ARG A 311 6.24 13.33 -14.92
C ARG A 311 5.05 14.27 -14.78
N ASP A 312 4.15 14.27 -15.75
CA ASP A 312 3.06 15.24 -15.79
C ASP A 312 2.02 14.97 -14.69
N TRP A 313 1.79 13.70 -14.34
CA TRP A 313 0.94 13.29 -13.21
C TRP A 313 1.53 13.77 -11.89
N TYR A 314 2.82 13.52 -11.66
CA TYR A 314 3.50 13.89 -10.43
C TYR A 314 3.63 15.39 -10.26
N MET A 315 4.05 16.10 -11.32
CA MET A 315 4.21 17.54 -11.27
C MET A 315 2.88 18.25 -11.03
N TYR A 316 1.79 17.79 -11.65
CA TYR A 316 0.47 18.36 -11.39
C TYR A 316 0.02 18.18 -9.94
N MET A 317 0.26 17.02 -9.36
CA MET A 317 -0.01 16.79 -7.93
C MET A 317 0.78 17.73 -7.04
N ILE A 318 2.10 17.83 -7.27
CA ILE A 318 2.99 18.68 -6.48
C ILE A 318 2.58 20.15 -6.61
N ASP A 319 2.20 20.59 -7.83
CA ASP A 319 1.71 21.96 -8.08
C ASP A 319 0.41 22.25 -7.32
N ARG A 320 -0.52 21.30 -7.27
CA ARG A 320 -1.83 21.51 -6.61
C ARG A 320 -1.79 21.42 -5.09
N PHE A 321 -1.05 20.45 -4.54
CA PHE A 321 -0.96 20.25 -3.08
C PHE A 321 0.15 21.08 -2.43
N GLY A 322 1.18 21.42 -3.17
CA GLY A 322 2.43 21.99 -2.66
C GLY A 322 3.34 20.93 -2.03
N PRO A 323 4.68 21.12 -2.05
CA PRO A 323 5.66 20.15 -1.55
C PRO A 323 5.42 19.69 -0.12
N THR A 324 4.94 20.58 0.76
CA THR A 324 4.69 20.28 2.19
C THR A 324 3.46 19.42 2.46
N ARG A 325 2.63 19.17 1.43
CA ARG A 325 1.51 18.22 1.49
C ARG A 325 1.68 17.05 0.53
N CYS A 326 2.89 16.83 -0.01
CA CYS A 326 3.24 15.70 -0.84
C CYS A 326 4.29 14.84 -0.15
N MET A 327 4.25 13.51 -0.37
CA MET A 327 5.28 12.57 0.04
C MET A 327 5.43 11.46 -1.02
N PHE A 328 6.67 11.16 -1.40
CA PHE A 328 6.95 10.04 -2.30
C PHE A 328 6.78 8.71 -1.58
N GLU A 329 6.26 7.71 -2.27
CA GLU A 329 6.02 6.36 -1.74
C GLU A 329 6.49 5.28 -2.70
N SER A 330 6.86 4.09 -2.18
CA SER A 330 7.24 2.96 -3.02
C SER A 330 6.07 2.09 -3.46
N ASN A 331 5.08 1.89 -2.60
CA ASN A 331 4.03 0.88 -2.76
C ASN A 331 4.57 -0.56 -2.93
N PHE A 332 5.75 -0.84 -2.32
CA PHE A 332 6.39 -2.16 -2.44
C PHE A 332 5.74 -3.20 -1.52
N PRO A 333 5.63 -4.44 -1.97
CA PRO A 333 6.12 -5.01 -3.23
C PRO A 333 5.10 -4.96 -4.39
N VAL A 334 4.01 -4.21 -4.32
CA VAL A 334 3.04 -4.15 -5.41
C VAL A 334 3.68 -3.57 -6.68
N ASP A 335 4.36 -2.43 -6.60
CA ASP A 335 5.04 -1.80 -7.73
C ASP A 335 6.36 -2.51 -8.12
N ARG A 336 6.87 -3.41 -7.27
CA ARG A 336 8.05 -4.26 -7.56
C ARG A 336 7.83 -5.18 -8.76
N LEU A 337 6.57 -5.49 -9.10
CA LEU A 337 6.26 -6.20 -10.33
C LEU A 337 6.68 -5.44 -11.59
N SER A 338 6.80 -4.13 -11.51
CA SER A 338 7.04 -3.25 -12.66
C SER A 338 8.45 -2.65 -12.69
N CYS A 339 9.12 -2.43 -11.55
CA CYS A 339 10.45 -1.83 -11.48
C CYS A 339 11.16 -2.15 -10.15
N SER A 340 12.48 -1.98 -10.11
CA SER A 340 13.25 -2.07 -8.87
C SER A 340 13.06 -0.83 -7.99
N TYR A 341 13.32 -0.99 -6.69
CA TYR A 341 13.26 0.10 -5.71
C TYR A 341 14.19 1.26 -6.11
N THR A 342 15.40 0.94 -6.52
CA THR A 342 16.39 1.94 -6.98
C THR A 342 15.89 2.72 -8.19
N VAL A 343 15.35 2.06 -9.18
CA VAL A 343 14.81 2.71 -10.39
C VAL A 343 13.67 3.67 -10.02
N LEU A 344 12.77 3.24 -9.13
CA LEU A 344 11.66 4.06 -8.68
C LEU A 344 12.13 5.32 -7.93
N TRP A 345 13.02 5.17 -6.95
CA TRP A 345 13.51 6.33 -6.17
C TRP A 345 14.42 7.24 -6.99
N ASN A 346 15.18 6.71 -7.94
CA ASN A 346 15.94 7.52 -8.88
C ASN A 346 15.02 8.39 -9.75
N GLN A 347 13.86 7.87 -10.17
CA GLN A 347 12.84 8.66 -10.88
C GLN A 347 12.41 9.88 -10.05
N PHE A 348 12.09 9.71 -8.76
CA PHE A 348 11.68 10.82 -7.89
C PHE A 348 12.82 11.84 -7.69
N LYS A 349 14.04 11.36 -7.49
CA LYS A 349 15.23 12.21 -7.37
C LYS A 349 15.51 13.01 -8.64
N LYS A 350 15.35 12.40 -9.82
CA LYS A 350 15.46 13.09 -11.11
C LYS A 350 14.34 14.11 -11.31
N LEU A 351 13.10 13.77 -10.95
CA LEU A 351 11.93 14.65 -11.05
C LEU A 351 12.14 15.96 -10.29
N THR A 352 12.78 15.86 -9.12
CA THR A 352 12.87 16.99 -8.17
C THR A 352 14.19 17.76 -8.20
N ARG A 353 15.03 17.57 -9.22
CA ARG A 353 16.34 18.24 -9.31
C ARG A 353 16.28 19.77 -9.29
N SER A 354 15.18 20.35 -9.77
CA SER A 354 14.98 21.82 -9.81
C SER A 354 14.29 22.40 -8.56
N PHE A 355 13.86 21.54 -7.63
CA PHE A 355 13.25 21.97 -6.38
C PHE A 355 14.32 22.39 -5.37
N SER A 356 13.97 23.28 -4.44
CA SER A 356 14.85 23.66 -3.34
C SER A 356 15.13 22.50 -2.40
N ALA A 357 16.18 22.61 -1.58
CA ALA A 357 16.50 21.59 -0.59
C ALA A 357 15.35 21.35 0.40
N ASP A 358 14.66 22.41 0.83
CA ASP A 358 13.55 22.33 1.78
C ASP A 358 12.31 21.64 1.15
N GLU A 359 11.99 21.94 -0.10
CA GLU A 359 10.89 21.29 -0.82
C GLU A 359 11.16 19.80 -1.01
N ARG A 360 12.40 19.44 -1.33
CA ARG A 360 12.82 18.03 -1.44
C ARG A 360 12.78 17.34 -0.08
N ALA A 361 13.30 17.98 0.98
CA ALA A 361 13.23 17.43 2.33
C ALA A 361 11.78 17.17 2.74
N ALA A 362 10.86 18.09 2.43
CA ALA A 362 9.44 17.91 2.68
C ALA A 362 8.90 16.64 1.98
N MET A 363 9.15 16.48 0.68
CA MET A 363 8.57 15.39 -0.12
C MET A 363 9.22 14.01 0.15
N PHE A 364 10.52 13.98 0.46
CA PHE A 364 11.24 12.72 0.71
C PHE A 364 11.19 12.25 2.16
N HIS A 365 10.90 13.14 3.11
CA HIS A 365 11.05 12.81 4.52
C HIS A 365 10.05 13.54 5.43
N ASP A 366 10.05 14.89 5.47
CA ASP A 366 9.45 15.64 6.57
C ASP A 366 7.92 15.58 6.59
N THR A 367 7.27 15.55 5.43
CA THR A 367 5.81 15.39 5.34
C THR A 367 5.37 14.07 5.96
N ALA A 368 6.04 12.96 5.63
CA ALA A 368 5.75 11.66 6.22
C ALA A 368 6.03 11.64 7.73
N MET A 369 7.16 12.20 8.17
CA MET A 369 7.52 12.35 9.58
C MET A 369 6.39 13.03 10.36
N ARG A 370 5.90 14.16 9.86
CA ARG A 370 4.86 14.98 10.48
C ARG A 370 3.50 14.27 10.48
N VAL A 371 3.08 13.78 9.31
CA VAL A 371 1.72 13.25 9.12
C VAL A 371 1.51 11.96 9.93
N TYR A 372 2.50 11.09 9.95
CA TYR A 372 2.44 9.86 10.74
C TYR A 372 3.00 10.01 12.16
N ARG A 373 3.39 11.24 12.56
CA ARG A 373 3.93 11.51 13.91
C ARG A 373 5.04 10.53 14.29
N LEU A 374 5.99 10.33 13.37
CA LEU A 374 7.10 9.41 13.59
C LEU A 374 8.12 10.03 14.54
N SER A 375 8.77 9.18 15.36
CA SER A 375 9.82 9.64 16.27
C SER A 375 11.10 9.94 15.49
N ARG A 376 11.80 11.02 15.88
CA ARG A 376 13.17 11.27 15.39
C ARG A 376 14.11 10.26 16.04
N HIS A 377 14.93 9.60 15.26
CA HIS A 377 15.96 8.66 15.71
C HIS A 377 17.32 9.13 15.22
#